data_bcd0643504e295796b558667a9135d06
#
_entry.id   bcd0643504e295796b558667a9135d06
#
_cell.length_a   1.000
_cell.length_b   1.000
_cell.length_c   1.000
_cell.angle_alpha   90.00
_cell.angle_beta   90.00
_cell.angle_gamma   90.00
#
_symmetry.space_group_name_H-M   'P 1'
#
loop_
_entity.id
_entity.type
_entity.pdbx_description
1 polymer ?
#
loop_
_entity_poly.entity_id
_entity_poly.type
_entity_poly.pdbx_seq_one_letter_code
_entity_poly.pdbx_strand_id
1 'polypeptide(L)'
;AAIAEMVRQVGEPVFAAPDGTLLLAPQMNDACEEADEDTEFLMKKGVIVRHLALPGQEADSKRVLSYLLKTYGERIYISLMNQYTPIPSVLEKTLPKLTQSACLTGLQRRLTENEYEALIDFAIENGIENGFIQDQETAQESFIPAFDGEGI
;
A
#
# COMPACT_ATOMS: atom_id res chain seq x y z
N ALA A 1 13.85 -10.72 -1.02
CA ALA A 1 13.85 -11.96 -1.81
C ALA A 1 12.55 -12.11 -2.62
N ALA A 2 11.34 -12.12 -2.02
CA ALA A 2 10.08 -12.36 -2.77
C ALA A 2 9.79 -11.29 -3.85
N ILE A 3 9.82 -10.01 -3.49
CA ILE A 3 9.55 -8.91 -4.44
C ILE A 3 10.55 -8.94 -5.61
N ALA A 4 11.84 -9.17 -5.35
CA ALA A 4 12.85 -9.25 -6.40
C ALA A 4 12.54 -10.39 -7.39
N GLU A 5 12.09 -11.53 -6.90
CA GLU A 5 11.71 -12.66 -7.75
C GLU A 5 10.43 -12.36 -8.55
N MET A 6 9.43 -11.71 -7.93
CA MET A 6 8.23 -11.27 -8.64
C MET A 6 8.58 -10.30 -9.79
N VAL A 7 9.41 -9.30 -9.52
CA VAL A 7 9.87 -8.34 -10.54
C VAL A 7 10.64 -9.05 -11.66
N ARG A 8 11.48 -10.05 -11.31
CA ARG A 8 12.22 -10.83 -12.31
C ARG A 8 11.28 -11.64 -13.22
N GLN A 9 10.22 -12.22 -12.66
CA GLN A 9 9.26 -13.06 -13.41
C GLN A 9 8.28 -12.22 -14.22
N VAL A 10 7.73 -11.17 -13.61
CA VAL A 10 6.69 -10.33 -14.21
C VAL A 10 7.30 -9.32 -15.18
N GLY A 11 8.47 -8.75 -14.86
CA GLY A 11 9.11 -7.67 -15.60
C GLY A 11 8.52 -6.30 -15.25
N GLU A 12 8.75 -5.32 -16.12
CA GLU A 12 8.34 -3.93 -15.90
C GLU A 12 6.82 -3.75 -16.02
N PRO A 13 6.25 -2.75 -15.33
CA PRO A 13 4.85 -2.40 -15.42
C PRO A 13 4.43 -2.01 -16.84
N VAL A 14 3.29 -2.51 -17.28
CA VAL A 14 2.68 -2.20 -18.58
C VAL A 14 1.22 -1.82 -18.36
N PHE A 15 0.81 -0.73 -18.99
CA PHE A 15 -0.55 -0.21 -18.93
C PHE A 15 -1.19 -0.25 -20.32
N ALA A 16 -2.51 -0.34 -20.37
CA ALA A 16 -3.28 -0.11 -21.58
C ALA A 16 -4.02 1.22 -21.45
N ALA A 17 -3.86 2.07 -22.44
CA ALA A 17 -4.69 3.25 -22.65
C ALA A 17 -6.10 2.83 -23.14
N PRO A 18 -7.11 3.74 -23.09
CA PRO A 18 -8.47 3.45 -23.54
C PRO A 18 -8.58 2.96 -24.99
N ASP A 19 -7.67 3.39 -25.85
CA ASP A 19 -7.59 2.97 -27.27
C ASP A 19 -6.92 1.60 -27.44
N GLY A 20 -6.44 0.98 -26.34
CA GLY A 20 -5.74 -0.30 -26.35
C GLY A 20 -4.23 -0.21 -26.56
N THR A 21 -3.68 0.99 -26.71
CA THR A 21 -2.22 1.20 -26.79
C THR A 21 -1.54 0.75 -25.51
N LEU A 22 -0.44 0.00 -25.60
CA LEU A 22 0.33 -0.45 -24.46
C LEU A 22 1.46 0.54 -24.16
N LEU A 23 1.54 0.97 -22.92
CA LEU A 23 2.50 1.96 -22.41
C LEU A 23 3.33 1.35 -21.28
N LEU A 24 4.63 1.64 -21.23
CA LEU A 24 5.47 1.42 -20.06
C LEU A 24 5.22 2.52 -19.01
N ALA A 25 5.60 2.29 -17.75
CA ALA A 25 5.34 3.22 -16.65
C ALA A 25 5.74 4.69 -16.94
N PRO A 26 6.94 5.01 -17.45
CA PRO A 26 7.29 6.38 -17.77
C PRO A 26 6.38 7.01 -18.83
N GLN A 27 6.04 6.27 -19.88
CA GLN A 27 5.13 6.71 -20.94
C GLN A 27 3.70 6.90 -20.45
N MET A 28 3.29 6.12 -19.46
CA MET A 28 1.98 6.25 -18.81
C MET A 28 1.91 7.54 -17.99
N ASN A 29 2.97 7.89 -17.26
CA ASN A 29 3.02 9.14 -16.50
C ASN A 29 2.89 10.36 -17.44
N ASP A 30 3.66 10.40 -18.53
CA ASP A 30 3.53 11.45 -19.54
C ASP A 30 2.11 11.49 -20.14
N ALA A 31 1.54 10.34 -20.46
CA ALA A 31 0.19 10.23 -21.02
C ALA A 31 -0.91 10.65 -20.03
N CYS A 32 -0.73 10.41 -18.72
CA CYS A 32 -1.64 10.86 -17.68
C CYS A 32 -1.63 12.39 -17.52
N GLU A 33 -0.49 13.05 -17.68
CA GLU A 33 -0.40 14.51 -17.61
C GLU A 33 -1.13 15.21 -18.78
N GLU A 34 -1.20 14.54 -19.94
CA GLU A 34 -1.86 15.06 -21.15
C GLU A 34 -3.33 14.64 -21.28
N ALA A 35 -3.78 13.67 -20.48
CA ALA A 35 -5.12 13.09 -20.56
C ALA A 35 -6.14 13.87 -19.71
N ASP A 36 -7.42 13.75 -20.08
CA ASP A 36 -8.53 14.24 -19.27
C ASP A 36 -8.67 13.44 -17.96
N GLU A 37 -9.20 14.07 -16.90
CA GLU A 37 -9.39 13.47 -15.57
C GLU A 37 -10.19 12.14 -15.59
N ASP A 38 -11.06 11.96 -16.58
CA ASP A 38 -11.87 10.74 -16.76
C ASP A 38 -11.14 9.62 -17.55
N THR A 39 -9.87 9.83 -17.95
CA THR A 39 -9.13 8.83 -18.73
C THR A 39 -8.60 7.71 -17.86
N GLU A 40 -9.14 6.49 -18.04
CA GLU A 40 -8.71 5.31 -17.29
C GLU A 40 -7.56 4.56 -17.99
N PHE A 41 -6.45 4.40 -17.27
CA PHE A 41 -5.34 3.53 -17.67
C PHE A 41 -5.39 2.24 -16.86
N LEU A 42 -5.39 1.10 -17.53
CA LEU A 42 -5.50 -0.21 -16.89
C LEU A 42 -4.15 -0.93 -16.86
N MET A 43 -3.63 -1.20 -15.65
CA MET A 43 -2.43 -2.01 -15.50
C MET A 43 -2.68 -3.43 -16.03
N LYS A 44 -1.94 -3.85 -17.05
CA LYS A 44 -1.99 -5.18 -17.67
C LYS A 44 -0.95 -6.13 -17.09
N LYS A 45 0.15 -5.58 -16.61
CA LYS A 45 1.29 -6.33 -16.11
C LYS A 45 2.08 -5.46 -15.14
N GLY A 46 2.59 -6.04 -14.07
CA GLY A 46 3.42 -5.32 -13.09
C GLY A 46 3.38 -5.98 -11.72
N VAL A 47 4.15 -5.45 -10.81
CA VAL A 47 4.16 -5.85 -9.40
C VAL A 47 3.64 -4.70 -8.56
N ILE A 48 2.56 -4.94 -7.83
CA ILE A 48 2.01 -4.00 -6.85
C ILE A 48 2.39 -4.47 -5.45
N VAL A 49 3.09 -3.64 -4.70
CA VAL A 49 3.41 -3.88 -3.28
C VAL A 49 2.39 -3.14 -2.43
N ARG A 50 1.54 -3.88 -1.73
CA ARG A 50 0.55 -3.31 -0.82
C ARG A 50 1.19 -3.13 0.56
N HIS A 51 1.27 -1.89 1.02
CA HIS A 51 1.79 -1.52 2.35
C HIS A 51 0.65 -1.08 3.25
N LEU A 52 0.36 -1.87 4.28
CA LEU A 52 -0.64 -1.52 5.31
C LEU A 52 0.01 -0.59 6.34
N ALA A 53 -0.49 0.63 6.42
CA ALA A 53 -0.10 1.57 7.46
C ALA A 53 -0.67 1.12 8.82
N LEU A 54 0.21 1.06 9.82
CA LEU A 54 -0.16 0.63 11.18
C LEU A 54 -0.06 1.81 12.15
N PRO A 55 -1.03 1.97 13.07
CA PRO A 55 -1.03 3.07 14.02
C PRO A 55 0.19 3.04 14.94
N GLY A 56 0.85 4.19 15.06
CA GLY A 56 2.07 4.34 15.84
C GLY A 56 3.34 3.73 15.21
N GLN A 57 3.27 3.26 13.95
CA GLN A 57 4.40 2.67 13.23
C GLN A 57 4.86 3.51 12.03
N GLU A 58 4.62 4.81 12.05
CA GLU A 58 4.96 5.74 10.97
C GLU A 58 6.45 5.65 10.57
N ALA A 59 7.34 5.64 11.56
CA ALA A 59 8.78 5.56 11.32
C ALA A 59 9.20 4.26 10.62
N ASP A 60 8.52 3.14 10.89
CA ASP A 60 8.76 1.87 10.22
C ASP A 60 8.22 1.90 8.79
N SER A 61 7.02 2.41 8.59
CA SER A 61 6.43 2.61 7.28
C SER A 61 7.32 3.46 6.37
N LYS A 62 7.83 4.58 6.87
CA LYS A 62 8.78 5.44 6.14
C LYS A 62 10.07 4.71 5.74
N ARG A 63 10.59 3.84 6.61
CA ARG A 63 11.76 3.00 6.28
C ARG A 63 11.44 1.98 5.19
N VAL A 64 10.28 1.34 5.26
CA VAL A 64 9.84 0.38 4.24
C VAL A 64 9.67 1.07 2.89
N LEU A 65 8.99 2.20 2.82
CA LEU A 65 8.79 2.98 1.60
C LEU A 65 10.13 3.44 0.99
N SER A 66 11.04 3.98 1.82
CA SER A 66 12.38 4.36 1.38
C SER A 66 13.18 3.18 0.82
N TYR A 67 13.05 1.99 1.44
CA TYR A 67 13.70 0.78 0.94
C TYR A 67 13.12 0.34 -0.41
N LEU A 68 11.79 0.35 -0.55
CA LEU A 68 11.12 -0.04 -1.78
C LEU A 68 11.51 0.88 -2.94
N LEU A 69 11.45 2.20 -2.70
CA LEU A 69 11.83 3.21 -3.68
C LEU A 69 13.29 3.05 -4.12
N LYS A 70 14.23 2.98 -3.17
CA LYS A 70 15.67 2.84 -3.48
C LYS A 70 16.02 1.54 -4.18
N THR A 71 15.30 0.45 -3.88
CA THR A 71 15.64 -0.88 -4.40
C THR A 71 14.98 -1.17 -5.74
N TYR A 72 13.74 -0.72 -5.93
CA TYR A 72 12.93 -1.10 -7.09
C TYR A 72 12.56 0.09 -7.97
N GLY A 73 12.43 1.31 -7.42
CA GLY A 73 12.03 2.50 -8.17
C GLY A 73 10.73 2.28 -8.96
N GLU A 74 10.75 2.62 -10.22
CA GLU A 74 9.60 2.53 -11.14
C GLU A 74 9.22 1.09 -11.55
N ARG A 75 9.99 0.10 -11.14
CA ARG A 75 9.70 -1.32 -11.47
C ARG A 75 8.57 -1.92 -10.66
N ILE A 76 8.08 -1.22 -9.65
CA ILE A 76 6.93 -1.62 -8.82
C ILE A 76 5.98 -0.45 -8.62
N TYR A 77 4.74 -0.77 -8.33
CA TYR A 77 3.75 0.17 -7.82
C TYR A 77 3.55 -0.06 -6.33
N ILE A 78 3.33 1.01 -5.57
CA ILE A 78 3.12 0.94 -4.12
C ILE A 78 1.67 1.33 -3.84
N SER A 79 0.92 0.42 -3.18
CA SER A 79 -0.43 0.73 -2.70
C SER A 79 -0.39 0.97 -1.20
N LEU A 80 -0.59 2.23 -0.78
CA LEU A 80 -0.73 2.60 0.62
C LEU A 80 -2.15 2.29 1.10
N MET A 81 -2.25 1.53 2.18
CA MET A 81 -3.52 1.07 2.73
C MET A 81 -3.70 1.56 4.16
N ASN A 82 -4.90 2.08 4.47
CA ASN A 82 -5.31 2.54 5.80
C ASN A 82 -6.31 1.60 6.50
N GLN A 83 -6.53 0.41 5.95
CA GLN A 83 -7.59 -0.52 6.36
C GLN A 83 -7.30 -1.31 7.65
N TYR A 84 -6.32 -0.87 8.47
CA TYR A 84 -6.03 -1.57 9.72
C TYR A 84 -7.20 -1.47 10.68
N THR A 85 -7.72 -2.63 11.10
CA THR A 85 -8.72 -2.74 12.16
C THR A 85 -8.18 -3.66 13.26
N PRO A 86 -8.13 -3.20 14.52
CA PRO A 86 -7.69 -4.04 15.63
C PRO A 86 -8.67 -5.19 15.84
N ILE A 87 -8.16 -6.42 16.00
CA ILE A 87 -8.97 -7.61 16.26
C ILE A 87 -8.94 -7.90 17.76
N PRO A 88 -10.02 -7.64 18.53
CA PRO A 88 -10.03 -7.73 19.99
C PRO A 88 -9.58 -9.09 20.52
N SER A 89 -10.03 -10.19 19.92
CA SER A 89 -9.68 -11.55 20.35
C SER A 89 -8.20 -11.90 20.18
N VAL A 90 -7.53 -11.28 19.22
CA VAL A 90 -6.07 -11.42 19.01
C VAL A 90 -5.33 -10.55 20.01
N LEU A 91 -5.81 -9.34 20.24
CA LEU A 91 -5.23 -8.41 21.20
C LEU A 91 -5.27 -8.96 22.62
N GLU A 92 -6.40 -9.48 23.08
CA GLU A 92 -6.54 -10.08 24.41
C GLU A 92 -5.56 -11.22 24.67
N LYS A 93 -5.31 -12.07 23.68
CA LYS A 93 -4.36 -13.19 23.77
C LYS A 93 -2.90 -12.77 23.73
N THR A 94 -2.60 -11.67 23.07
CA THR A 94 -1.23 -11.17 22.82
C THR A 94 -0.84 -10.01 23.71
N LEU A 95 -1.81 -9.25 24.26
CA LEU A 95 -1.58 -8.10 25.14
C LEU A 95 -0.57 -8.35 26.27
N PRO A 96 -0.62 -9.48 27.02
CA PRO A 96 0.36 -9.71 28.08
C PRO A 96 1.81 -9.79 27.62
N LYS A 97 2.01 -10.11 26.32
CA LYS A 97 3.34 -10.17 25.70
C LYS A 97 3.71 -8.84 25.00
N LEU A 98 2.71 -8.10 24.56
CA LEU A 98 2.87 -6.83 23.81
C LEU A 98 3.03 -5.63 24.74
N THR A 99 2.48 -5.65 25.97
CA THR A 99 2.59 -4.55 26.95
C THR A 99 4.02 -4.28 27.41
N GLN A 100 4.96 -5.16 27.09
CA GLN A 100 6.39 -4.93 27.36
C GLN A 100 7.09 -4.11 26.25
N SER A 101 6.43 -3.85 25.13
CA SER A 101 6.96 -3.02 24.04
C SER A 101 6.03 -1.85 23.78
N ALA A 102 6.47 -0.65 24.15
CA ALA A 102 5.75 0.61 23.88
C ALA A 102 5.40 0.81 22.38
N CYS A 103 6.15 0.14 21.50
CA CYS A 103 5.95 0.16 20.06
C CYS A 103 4.63 -0.50 19.61
N LEU A 104 4.08 -1.42 20.40
CA LEU A 104 2.92 -2.21 19.99
C LEU A 104 1.59 -1.75 20.62
N THR A 105 1.63 -0.77 21.51
CA THR A 105 0.42 -0.21 22.15
C THR A 105 -0.48 0.52 21.12
N GLY A 106 0.11 1.06 20.06
CA GLY A 106 -0.63 1.70 18.95
C GLY A 106 -1.60 0.76 18.24
N LEU A 107 -1.30 -0.55 18.17
CA LEU A 107 -2.11 -1.53 17.44
C LEU A 107 -3.50 -1.81 18.07
N GLN A 108 -3.82 -1.20 19.21
CA GLN A 108 -5.12 -1.34 19.87
C GLN A 108 -6.19 -0.38 19.31
N ARG A 109 -5.80 0.52 18.42
CA ARG A 109 -6.68 1.51 17.79
C ARG A 109 -6.55 1.47 16.27
N ARG A 110 -7.46 2.12 15.59
CA ARG A 110 -7.36 2.37 14.16
C ARG A 110 -6.28 3.43 13.88
N LEU A 111 -5.80 3.43 12.66
CA LEU A 111 -4.97 4.50 12.14
C LEU A 111 -5.77 5.82 12.15
N THR A 112 -5.12 6.91 12.53
CA THR A 112 -5.72 8.24 12.42
C THR A 112 -5.48 8.82 11.04
N GLU A 113 -6.34 9.75 10.63
CA GLU A 113 -6.22 10.50 9.39
C GLU A 113 -4.84 11.17 9.27
N ASN A 114 -4.45 11.91 10.30
CA ASN A 114 -3.16 12.60 10.31
C ASN A 114 -1.94 11.67 10.16
N GLU A 115 -2.01 10.46 10.75
CA GLU A 115 -0.94 9.45 10.58
C GLU A 115 -0.85 8.95 9.14
N TYR A 116 -1.99 8.79 8.49
CA TYR A 116 -2.05 8.35 7.10
C TYR A 116 -1.61 9.45 6.14
N GLU A 117 -2.08 10.68 6.33
CA GLU A 117 -1.67 11.86 5.56
C GLU A 117 -0.17 12.10 5.66
N ALA A 118 0.42 12.03 6.86
CA ALA A 118 1.87 12.16 7.04
C ALA A 118 2.68 11.09 6.30
N LEU A 119 2.08 9.92 6.02
CA LEU A 119 2.70 8.88 5.23
C LEU A 119 2.56 9.14 3.73
N ILE A 120 1.42 9.69 3.30
CA ILE A 120 1.19 10.13 1.91
C ILE A 120 2.15 11.28 1.58
N ASP A 121 2.22 12.31 2.43
CA ASP A 121 3.12 13.44 2.25
C ASP A 121 4.57 12.98 2.11
N PHE A 122 4.99 12.05 2.99
CA PHE A 122 6.32 11.46 2.91
C PHE A 122 6.55 10.72 1.58
N ALA A 123 5.55 10.01 1.07
CA ALA A 123 5.65 9.30 -0.20
C ALA A 123 5.83 10.29 -1.37
N ILE A 124 5.03 11.36 -1.41
CA ILE A 124 5.09 12.42 -2.41
C ILE A 124 6.44 13.15 -2.35
N GLU A 125 6.87 13.59 -1.17
CA GLU A 125 8.15 14.30 -0.96
C GLU A 125 9.38 13.47 -1.39
N ASN A 126 9.27 12.14 -1.35
CA ASN A 126 10.35 11.25 -1.77
C ASN A 126 10.22 10.78 -3.23
N GLY A 127 9.28 11.33 -4.00
CA GLY A 127 9.13 11.03 -5.42
C GLY A 127 8.56 9.64 -5.70
N ILE A 128 7.65 9.15 -4.84
CA ILE A 128 6.86 7.95 -5.13
C ILE A 128 5.68 8.37 -6.03
N GLU A 129 5.93 8.43 -7.33
CA GLU A 129 4.90 8.76 -8.33
C GLU A 129 4.05 7.54 -8.67
N ASN A 130 4.64 6.34 -8.59
CA ASN A 130 3.97 5.06 -8.87
C ASN A 130 3.24 4.55 -7.63
N GLY A 131 2.14 5.21 -7.23
CA GLY A 131 1.41 4.89 -6.02
C GLY A 131 -0.11 4.90 -6.17
N PHE A 132 -0.77 4.01 -5.43
CA PHE A 132 -2.20 4.04 -5.22
C PHE A 132 -2.48 4.40 -3.77
N ILE A 133 -3.29 5.42 -3.56
CA ILE A 133 -3.75 5.88 -2.25
C ILE A 133 -5.19 5.41 -2.10
N GLN A 134 -5.55 4.90 -0.93
CA GLN A 134 -6.93 4.53 -0.62
C GLN A 134 -7.67 5.70 0.00
N ASP A 135 -8.90 5.94 -0.49
CA ASP A 135 -9.82 6.86 0.14
C ASP A 135 -10.23 6.36 1.53
N GLN A 136 -10.48 7.29 2.45
CA GLN A 136 -10.68 7.00 3.86
C GLN A 136 -11.97 6.21 4.16
N GLU A 137 -12.96 6.22 3.27
CA GLU A 137 -14.23 5.52 3.45
C GLU A 137 -14.14 3.98 3.31
N THR A 138 -13.00 3.45 2.87
CA THR A 138 -12.83 2.01 2.60
C THR A 138 -12.52 1.15 3.83
N ALA A 139 -12.25 1.74 4.98
CA ALA A 139 -11.94 1.01 6.22
C ALA A 139 -13.20 0.56 6.98
N GLN A 140 -14.05 -0.27 6.35
CA GLN A 140 -15.25 -0.81 6.99
C GLN A 140 -15.00 -2.20 7.57
N GLU A 141 -15.51 -2.46 8.78
CA GLU A 141 -15.41 -3.78 9.46
C GLU A 141 -16.05 -4.92 8.67
N SER A 142 -17.01 -4.60 7.78
CA SER A 142 -17.71 -5.58 6.93
C SER A 142 -16.80 -6.33 5.96
N PHE A 143 -15.56 -5.87 5.72
CA PHE A 143 -14.59 -6.55 4.86
C PHE A 143 -13.67 -7.53 5.61
N ILE A 144 -13.79 -7.62 6.93
CA ILE A 144 -13.01 -8.58 7.71
C ILE A 144 -13.83 -9.87 7.80
N PRO A 145 -13.40 -10.97 7.15
CA PRO A 145 -14.08 -12.25 7.30
C PRO A 145 -13.98 -12.73 8.75
N ALA A 146 -15.03 -13.39 9.24
CA ALA A 146 -14.97 -14.06 10.53
C ALA A 146 -13.89 -15.16 10.46
N PHE A 147 -12.85 -15.05 11.29
CA PHE A 147 -11.81 -16.08 11.41
C PHE A 147 -12.28 -17.18 12.38
N ASP A 148 -13.38 -17.84 12.04
CA ASP A 148 -14.02 -18.92 12.81
C ASP A 148 -13.56 -20.33 12.41
N GLY A 149 -12.74 -20.43 11.36
CA GLY A 149 -12.26 -21.69 10.82
C GLY A 149 -13.24 -22.39 9.87
N GLU A 150 -14.38 -21.76 9.53
CA GLU A 150 -15.25 -22.26 8.49
C GLU A 150 -14.65 -22.00 7.10
N GLY A 151 -14.43 -23.05 6.34
CA GLY A 151 -13.94 -22.96 4.97
C GLY A 151 -12.48 -23.35 4.74
N ILE A 152 -11.86 -24.07 5.70
CA ILE A 152 -10.55 -24.72 5.51
C ILE A 152 -10.76 -26.22 5.26
#